data_8e71d5d8b2d64dc6700aaa556a18b3e0
#
_entry.id   8e71d5d8b2d64dc6700aaa556a18b3e0
#
_cell.length_a   1.000
_cell.length_b   1.000
_cell.length_c   1.000
_cell.angle_alpha   90.00
_cell.angle_beta   90.00
_cell.angle_gamma   90.00
#
_symmetry.space_group_name_H-M   'P 1'
#
loop_
_entity.id
_entity.type
_entity.pdbx_description
1 polymer ?
#
loop_
_entity_poly.entity_id
_entity_poly.type
_entity_poly.pdbx_seq_one_letter_code
_entity_poly.pdbx_strand_id
1 'polypeptide(L)'
;MKKTPEERKNFILSQLADNGRLSVDALAADLGVSPMTLNRDVRELAADGKIRRMHGLILLPEDAPAGDVCALCRREVADWTQFLLVFPSRKTALYCCAHCGLAQITANSPQATAVFATDFLYHTLIDAYAATYLVGSRINLCCQPSTLCFSSLQDAQDFQKGFGGECYDMQGAIGRLYQPR
;
A
#
# COMPACT_ATOMS: atom_id res chain seq x y z
N MET A 1 12.25 13.33 -27.38
CA MET A 1 11.04 14.18 -27.61
C MET A 1 10.16 14.07 -26.37
N LYS A 2 9.64 15.19 -25.86
CA LYS A 2 8.67 15.15 -24.74
C LYS A 2 7.32 14.68 -25.27
N LYS A 3 6.75 13.65 -24.68
CA LYS A 3 5.41 13.15 -25.04
C LYS A 3 4.35 14.21 -24.76
N THR A 4 3.37 14.32 -25.64
CA THR A 4 2.16 15.14 -25.43
C THR A 4 1.33 14.55 -24.27
N PRO A 5 0.38 15.30 -23.68
CA PRO A 5 -0.50 14.76 -22.63
C PRO A 5 -1.25 13.49 -23.07
N GLU A 6 -1.72 13.43 -24.30
CA GLU A 6 -2.45 12.29 -24.84
C GLU A 6 -1.53 11.06 -25.00
N GLU A 7 -0.32 11.27 -25.55
CA GLU A 7 0.68 10.20 -25.67
C GLU A 7 1.11 9.67 -24.31
N ARG A 8 1.19 10.52 -23.26
CA ARG A 8 1.51 10.06 -21.90
C ARG A 8 0.37 9.23 -21.32
N LYS A 9 -0.89 9.66 -21.48
CA LYS A 9 -2.07 8.90 -21.02
C LYS A 9 -2.16 7.54 -21.69
N ASN A 10 -1.95 7.47 -23.00
CA ASN A 10 -1.93 6.21 -23.73
C ASN A 10 -0.77 5.30 -23.27
N PHE A 11 0.40 5.87 -23.00
CA PHE A 11 1.53 5.14 -22.44
C PHE A 11 1.20 4.58 -21.04
N ILE A 12 0.58 5.36 -20.16
CA ILE A 12 0.13 4.90 -18.83
C ILE A 12 -0.80 3.71 -18.97
N LEU A 13 -1.81 3.78 -19.84
CA LEU A 13 -2.76 2.69 -20.04
C LEU A 13 -2.11 1.43 -20.61
N SER A 14 -1.19 1.58 -21.59
CA SER A 14 -0.47 0.41 -22.12
C SER A 14 0.41 -0.24 -21.06
N GLN A 15 1.14 0.55 -20.27
CA GLN A 15 1.97 0.03 -19.19
C GLN A 15 1.14 -0.66 -18.08
N LEU A 16 -0.07 -0.15 -17.81
CA LEU A 16 -1.00 -0.82 -16.89
C LEU A 16 -1.51 -2.14 -17.46
N ALA A 17 -1.79 -2.20 -18.76
CA ALA A 17 -2.19 -3.44 -19.42
C ALA A 17 -1.11 -4.53 -19.30
N ASP A 18 0.16 -4.15 -19.41
CA ASP A 18 1.30 -5.08 -19.34
C ASP A 18 1.63 -5.48 -17.88
N ASN A 19 1.69 -4.51 -16.98
CA ASN A 19 2.24 -4.69 -15.62
C ASN A 19 1.18 -4.82 -14.51
N GLY A 20 -0.09 -4.50 -14.79
CA GLY A 20 -1.21 -4.55 -13.84
C GLY A 20 -1.24 -3.40 -12.84
N ARG A 21 -0.09 -2.85 -12.50
CA ARG A 21 0.05 -1.72 -11.57
C ARG A 21 1.26 -0.87 -11.91
N LEU A 22 1.19 0.42 -11.58
CA LEU A 22 2.31 1.35 -11.75
C LEU A 22 2.45 2.23 -10.51
N SER A 23 3.70 2.55 -10.14
CA SER A 23 4.01 3.61 -9.18
C SER A 23 4.02 4.97 -9.88
N VAL A 24 3.40 5.97 -9.27
CA VAL A 24 3.38 7.34 -9.80
C VAL A 24 4.80 7.90 -9.90
N ASP A 25 5.63 7.67 -8.87
CA ASP A 25 6.98 8.22 -8.82
C ASP A 25 7.90 7.56 -9.86
N ALA A 26 7.86 6.23 -9.98
CA ALA A 26 8.62 5.50 -10.99
C ALA A 26 8.21 5.94 -12.40
N LEU A 27 6.91 6.07 -12.66
CA LEU A 27 6.39 6.48 -13.95
C LEU A 27 6.75 7.93 -14.31
N ALA A 28 6.80 8.83 -13.32
CA ALA A 28 7.26 10.21 -13.54
C ALA A 28 8.72 10.25 -13.98
N ALA A 29 9.56 9.43 -13.35
CA ALA A 29 10.98 9.29 -13.72
C ALA A 29 11.12 8.72 -15.14
N ASP A 30 10.41 7.65 -15.49
CA ASP A 30 10.44 7.01 -16.81
C ASP A 30 9.99 7.95 -17.93
N LEU A 31 8.97 8.75 -17.67
CA LEU A 31 8.45 9.73 -18.63
C LEU A 31 9.25 11.03 -18.68
N GLY A 32 10.18 11.25 -17.75
CA GLY A 32 10.96 12.48 -17.65
C GLY A 32 10.09 13.72 -17.41
N VAL A 33 9.01 13.59 -16.65
CA VAL A 33 8.08 14.67 -16.30
C VAL A 33 8.08 14.91 -14.79
N SER A 34 7.63 16.10 -14.38
CA SER A 34 7.45 16.36 -12.95
C SER A 34 6.32 15.52 -12.37
N PRO A 35 6.39 15.13 -11.09
CA PRO A 35 5.29 14.44 -10.40
C PRO A 35 3.96 15.20 -10.49
N MET A 36 4.00 16.53 -10.51
CA MET A 36 2.80 17.36 -10.66
C MET A 36 2.15 17.17 -12.04
N THR A 37 2.95 17.11 -13.11
CA THR A 37 2.45 16.86 -14.47
C THR A 37 1.80 15.50 -14.56
N LEU A 38 2.48 14.46 -14.05
CA LEU A 38 1.93 13.10 -14.04
C LEU A 38 0.67 12.99 -13.18
N ASN A 39 0.65 13.61 -12.01
CA ASN A 39 -0.53 13.62 -11.14
C ASN A 39 -1.76 14.22 -11.82
N ARG A 40 -1.58 15.22 -12.71
CA ARG A 40 -2.68 15.78 -13.51
C ARG A 40 -3.19 14.75 -14.51
N ASP A 41 -2.30 14.12 -15.28
CA ASP A 41 -2.68 13.11 -16.28
C ASP A 41 -3.39 11.92 -15.61
N VAL A 42 -2.88 11.45 -14.46
CA VAL A 42 -3.49 10.37 -13.65
C VAL A 42 -4.86 10.78 -13.11
N ARG A 43 -5.02 12.02 -12.66
CA ARG A 43 -6.32 12.53 -12.18
C ARG A 43 -7.37 12.57 -13.27
N GLU A 44 -7.00 12.98 -14.48
CA GLU A 44 -7.89 13.00 -15.65
C GLU A 44 -8.30 11.56 -16.03
N LEU A 45 -7.35 10.62 -16.11
CA LEU A 45 -7.65 9.20 -16.37
C LEU A 45 -8.56 8.57 -15.30
N ALA A 46 -8.38 8.95 -14.04
CA ALA A 46 -9.23 8.48 -12.94
C ALA A 46 -10.64 9.08 -13.01
N ALA A 47 -10.77 10.36 -13.37
CA ALA A 47 -12.06 11.01 -13.60
C ALA A 47 -12.83 10.37 -14.77
N ASP A 48 -12.12 9.92 -15.81
CA ASP A 48 -12.68 9.17 -16.94
C ASP A 48 -13.01 7.70 -16.59
N GLY A 49 -12.75 7.25 -15.35
CA GLY A 49 -12.98 5.88 -14.91
C GLY A 49 -12.03 4.83 -15.53
N LYS A 50 -10.98 5.27 -16.24
CA LYS A 50 -10.03 4.37 -16.93
C LYS A 50 -9.00 3.74 -15.99
N ILE A 51 -8.78 4.34 -14.83
CA ILE A 51 -7.87 3.84 -13.80
C ILE A 51 -8.45 4.09 -12.40
N ARG A 52 -7.93 3.35 -11.41
CA ARG A 52 -8.08 3.68 -9.99
C ARG A 52 -6.73 4.08 -9.40
N ARG A 53 -6.74 5.12 -8.60
CA ARG A 53 -5.56 5.58 -7.88
C ARG A 53 -5.69 5.19 -6.41
N MET A 54 -4.63 4.58 -5.90
CA MET A 54 -4.52 4.19 -4.49
C MET A 54 -3.11 4.56 -3.99
N HIS A 55 -2.99 5.60 -3.18
CA HIS A 55 -1.75 6.00 -2.46
C HIS A 55 -0.44 5.75 -3.23
N GLY A 56 -0.24 6.49 -4.33
CA GLY A 56 0.98 6.35 -5.15
C GLY A 56 0.98 5.19 -6.15
N LEU A 57 0.02 4.27 -6.08
CA LEU A 57 -0.23 3.25 -7.11
C LEU A 57 -1.36 3.64 -8.05
N ILE A 58 -1.22 3.19 -9.29
CA ILE A 58 -2.23 3.27 -10.34
C ILE A 58 -2.57 1.83 -10.75
N LEU A 59 -3.86 1.53 -10.83
CA LEU A 59 -4.41 0.21 -11.17
C LEU A 59 -5.49 0.35 -12.25
N LEU A 60 -5.74 -0.71 -13.00
CA LEU A 60 -6.97 -0.81 -13.78
C LEU A 60 -8.18 -0.98 -12.85
N PRO A 61 -9.38 -0.51 -13.23
CA PRO A 61 -10.57 -0.61 -12.37
C PRO A 61 -10.90 -2.04 -11.95
N GLU A 62 -10.73 -3.01 -12.85
CA GLU A 62 -10.96 -4.44 -12.63
C GLU A 62 -9.95 -5.10 -11.69
N ASP A 63 -8.75 -4.54 -11.57
CA ASP A 63 -7.67 -5.03 -10.69
C ASP A 63 -7.75 -4.40 -9.29
N ALA A 64 -8.47 -3.31 -9.16
CA ALA A 64 -8.62 -2.58 -7.90
C ALA A 64 -9.56 -3.31 -6.91
N PRO A 65 -9.40 -3.10 -5.59
CA PRO A 65 -10.34 -3.64 -4.60
C PRO A 65 -11.77 -3.18 -4.88
N ALA A 66 -12.73 -4.04 -4.57
CA ALA A 66 -14.17 -3.81 -4.80
C ALA A 66 -14.80 -2.74 -3.87
N GLY A 67 -14.01 -1.90 -3.21
CA GLY A 67 -14.45 -0.84 -2.32
C GLY A 67 -13.37 -0.46 -1.31
N ASP A 68 -13.69 0.48 -0.46
CA ASP A 68 -12.76 1.02 0.54
C ASP A 68 -12.97 0.36 1.92
N VAL A 69 -13.32 -0.94 1.92
CA VAL A 69 -13.54 -1.73 3.14
C VAL A 69 -12.53 -2.86 3.26
N CYS A 70 -12.14 -3.15 4.48
CA CYS A 70 -11.20 -4.21 4.81
C CYS A 70 -11.76 -5.59 4.41
N ALA A 71 -11.00 -6.35 3.65
CA ALA A 71 -11.38 -7.68 3.21
C ALA A 71 -11.56 -8.67 4.38
N LEU A 72 -10.90 -8.42 5.53
CA LEU A 72 -10.98 -9.29 6.70
C LEU A 72 -12.06 -8.83 7.70
N CYS A 73 -11.95 -7.62 8.23
CA CYS A 73 -12.80 -7.15 9.34
C CYS A 73 -13.97 -6.24 8.92
N ARG A 74 -14.09 -5.92 7.64
CA ARG A 74 -15.15 -5.11 7.03
C ARG A 74 -15.23 -3.64 7.48
N ARG A 75 -14.26 -3.16 8.24
CA ARG A 75 -14.16 -1.73 8.58
C ARG A 75 -13.74 -0.93 7.35
N GLU A 76 -14.15 0.33 7.32
CA GLU A 76 -13.63 1.30 6.38
C GLU A 76 -12.11 1.42 6.51
N VAL A 77 -11.43 1.55 5.38
CA VAL A 77 -9.97 1.62 5.31
C VAL A 77 -9.53 3.07 5.23
N ALA A 78 -8.81 3.50 6.25
CA ALA A 78 -8.19 4.81 6.25
C ALA A 78 -6.86 4.79 5.48
N ASP A 79 -6.61 5.86 4.76
CA ASP A 79 -5.46 6.00 3.86
C ASP A 79 -4.09 5.83 4.54
N TRP A 80 -3.97 6.23 5.79
CA TRP A 80 -2.70 6.21 6.53
C TRP A 80 -2.35 4.88 7.20
N THR A 81 -3.24 3.88 7.15
CA THR A 81 -2.99 2.56 7.77
C THR A 81 -3.21 1.40 6.82
N GLN A 82 -3.65 1.66 5.59
CA GLN A 82 -3.99 0.62 4.64
C GLN A 82 -2.85 -0.36 4.38
N PHE A 83 -3.24 -1.60 4.12
CA PHE A 83 -2.35 -2.67 3.75
C PHE A 83 -2.93 -3.40 2.54
N LEU A 84 -2.12 -3.66 1.52
CA LEU A 84 -2.60 -4.13 0.22
C LEU A 84 -1.89 -5.42 -0.19
N LEU A 85 -2.66 -6.42 -0.57
CA LEU A 85 -2.16 -7.65 -1.21
C LEU A 85 -2.51 -7.64 -2.70
N VAL A 86 -1.54 -7.97 -3.54
CA VAL A 86 -1.71 -8.15 -4.98
C VAL A 86 -1.51 -9.62 -5.32
N PHE A 87 -2.46 -10.21 -6.04
CA PHE A 87 -2.46 -11.63 -6.39
C PHE A 87 -1.99 -11.87 -7.84
N PRO A 88 -1.61 -13.13 -8.21
CA PRO A 88 -1.24 -13.47 -9.59
C PRO A 88 -2.32 -13.16 -10.62
N SER A 89 -3.59 -13.21 -10.21
CA SER A 89 -4.74 -12.79 -11.04
C SER A 89 -4.82 -11.28 -11.29
N ARG A 90 -3.84 -10.50 -10.81
CA ARG A 90 -3.77 -9.03 -10.80
C ARG A 90 -4.78 -8.36 -9.87
N LYS A 91 -5.78 -9.09 -9.37
CA LYS A 91 -6.71 -8.58 -8.37
C LYS A 91 -5.98 -8.18 -7.09
N THR A 92 -6.52 -7.18 -6.42
CA THR A 92 -5.99 -6.67 -5.16
C THR A 92 -6.99 -6.86 -4.03
N ALA A 93 -6.48 -7.08 -2.82
CA ALA A 93 -7.28 -7.06 -1.59
C ALA A 93 -6.75 -5.98 -0.64
N LEU A 94 -7.67 -5.20 -0.11
CA LEU A 94 -7.40 -4.07 0.78
C LEU A 94 -7.72 -4.44 2.22
N TYR A 95 -6.83 -4.07 3.13
CA TYR A 95 -6.98 -4.29 4.58
C TYR A 95 -6.80 -2.96 5.32
N CYS A 96 -7.56 -2.79 6.40
CA CYS A 96 -7.59 -1.53 7.15
C CYS A 96 -6.28 -1.19 7.87
N CYS A 97 -5.43 -2.18 8.11
CA CYS A 97 -4.12 -1.99 8.75
C CYS A 97 -3.26 -3.25 8.60
N ALA A 98 -1.99 -3.14 8.96
CA ALA A 98 -1.04 -4.25 8.93
C ALA A 98 -1.51 -5.44 9.79
N HIS A 99 -2.19 -5.22 10.93
CA HIS A 99 -2.76 -6.31 11.70
C HIS A 99 -3.66 -7.21 10.86
N CYS A 100 -4.65 -6.68 10.14
CA CYS A 100 -5.51 -7.49 9.28
C CYS A 100 -4.79 -8.09 8.07
N GLY A 101 -3.86 -7.35 7.47
CA GLY A 101 -3.08 -7.84 6.33
C GLY A 101 -2.16 -9.00 6.70
N LEU A 102 -1.44 -8.89 7.81
CA LEU A 102 -0.57 -9.96 8.33
C LEU A 102 -1.36 -11.21 8.75
N ALA A 103 -2.57 -11.04 9.33
CA ALA A 103 -3.45 -12.16 9.62
C ALA A 103 -3.81 -12.95 8.36
N GLN A 104 -4.09 -12.24 7.26
CA GLN A 104 -4.41 -12.87 5.98
C GLN A 104 -3.19 -13.61 5.39
N ILE A 105 -2.01 -13.04 5.50
CA ILE A 105 -0.75 -13.68 5.09
C ILE A 105 -0.56 -14.99 5.85
N THR A 106 -0.81 -15.00 7.15
CA THR A 106 -0.63 -16.18 8.00
C THR A 106 -1.67 -17.28 7.72
N ALA A 107 -2.93 -16.90 7.51
CA ALA A 107 -4.05 -17.84 7.35
C ALA A 107 -4.02 -18.59 6.02
N ASN A 108 -3.58 -17.97 4.92
CA ASN A 108 -3.76 -18.49 3.57
C ASN A 108 -2.46 -18.82 2.83
N SER A 109 -1.29 -18.76 3.49
CA SER A 109 0.03 -18.97 2.86
C SER A 109 0.05 -18.36 1.46
N PRO A 110 0.09 -17.06 1.31
CA PRO A 110 -0.50 -16.43 0.15
C PRO A 110 0.40 -16.54 -1.04
N GLN A 111 -0.25 -16.74 -2.10
CA GLN A 111 0.29 -16.52 -3.43
C GLN A 111 0.21 -15.03 -3.82
N ALA A 112 0.36 -14.12 -2.87
CA ALA A 112 0.45 -12.71 -3.21
C ALA A 112 1.76 -12.44 -3.95
N THR A 113 1.69 -11.79 -5.10
CA THR A 113 2.86 -11.42 -5.91
C THR A 113 3.53 -10.15 -5.41
N ALA A 114 2.79 -9.32 -4.69
CA ALA A 114 3.32 -8.16 -3.99
C ALA A 114 2.46 -7.80 -2.78
N VAL A 115 3.09 -7.25 -1.77
CA VAL A 115 2.46 -6.81 -0.53
C VAL A 115 2.94 -5.40 -0.21
N PHE A 116 2.01 -4.49 0.03
CA PHE A 116 2.31 -3.11 0.36
C PHE A 116 1.71 -2.72 1.70
N ALA A 117 2.46 -1.94 2.45
CA ALA A 117 2.01 -1.27 3.65
C ALA A 117 2.04 0.25 3.43
N THR A 118 1.28 1.01 4.21
CA THR A 118 1.43 2.46 4.23
C THR A 118 2.38 2.86 5.34
N ASP A 119 3.40 3.65 5.00
CA ASP A 119 4.25 4.32 5.99
C ASP A 119 3.40 5.28 6.81
N PHE A 120 3.45 5.11 8.13
CA PHE A 120 2.59 5.85 9.05
C PHE A 120 2.91 7.35 9.12
N LEU A 121 4.17 7.73 8.94
CA LEU A 121 4.59 9.13 9.01
C LEU A 121 4.47 9.86 7.67
N TYR A 122 4.85 9.18 6.60
CA TYR A 122 4.94 9.80 5.28
C TYR A 122 3.72 9.54 4.39
N HIS A 123 2.84 8.63 4.80
CA HIS A 123 1.63 8.23 4.07
C HIS A 123 1.94 7.73 2.64
N THR A 124 3.10 7.13 2.44
CA THR A 124 3.52 6.53 1.18
C THR A 124 3.38 5.01 1.23
N LEU A 125 3.09 4.38 0.09
CA LEU A 125 3.13 2.92 0.00
C LEU A 125 4.58 2.45 -0.05
N ILE A 126 4.88 1.48 0.80
CA ILE A 126 6.18 0.84 0.93
C ILE A 126 6.04 -0.67 0.73
N ASP A 127 7.12 -1.33 0.34
CA ASP A 127 7.18 -2.78 0.32
C ASP A 127 7.02 -3.31 1.76
N ALA A 128 5.96 -4.08 1.99
CA ALA A 128 5.66 -4.60 3.31
C ALA A 128 6.73 -5.58 3.83
N TYR A 129 7.48 -6.26 2.95
CA TYR A 129 8.57 -7.14 3.37
C TYR A 129 9.79 -6.37 3.88
N ALA A 130 9.99 -5.13 3.40
CA ALA A 130 11.07 -4.24 3.85
C ALA A 130 10.66 -3.31 4.99
N ALA A 131 9.36 -3.27 5.34
CA ALA A 131 8.83 -2.38 6.36
C ALA A 131 9.25 -2.79 7.78
N THR A 132 9.40 -1.81 8.66
CA THR A 132 9.47 -1.99 10.11
C THR A 132 8.07 -1.88 10.71
N TYR A 133 7.69 -2.85 11.53
CA TYR A 133 6.39 -2.93 12.19
C TYR A 133 6.51 -2.54 13.67
N LEU A 134 5.79 -1.52 14.09
CA LEU A 134 5.64 -1.16 15.50
C LEU A 134 4.35 -1.76 16.05
N VAL A 135 4.45 -2.75 16.92
CA VAL A 135 3.33 -3.50 17.48
C VAL A 135 3.06 -3.08 18.92
N GLY A 136 1.80 -2.81 19.25
CA GLY A 136 1.36 -2.54 20.62
C GLY A 136 1.68 -1.14 21.13
N SER A 137 1.86 -0.16 20.25
CA SER A 137 1.93 1.25 20.64
C SER A 137 0.61 1.73 21.27
N ARG A 138 0.67 2.84 22.02
CA ARG A 138 -0.54 3.47 22.59
C ARG A 138 -1.44 4.15 21.55
N ILE A 139 -1.01 4.23 20.31
CA ILE A 139 -1.80 4.76 19.21
C ILE A 139 -2.87 3.74 18.83
N ASN A 140 -4.13 4.11 18.97
CA ASN A 140 -5.28 3.25 18.70
C ASN A 140 -6.09 3.80 17.53
N LEU A 141 -5.69 3.43 16.31
CA LEU A 141 -6.34 3.91 15.08
C LEU A 141 -7.26 2.87 14.45
N CYS A 142 -6.96 1.58 14.61
CA CYS A 142 -7.70 0.52 13.92
C CYS A 142 -7.82 -0.74 14.81
N CYS A 143 -7.17 -1.84 14.42
CA CYS A 143 -7.22 -3.11 15.15
C CYS A 143 -6.26 -3.13 16.34
N GLN A 144 -6.53 -3.99 17.32
CA GLN A 144 -5.67 -4.21 18.48
C GLN A 144 -5.06 -5.62 18.45
N PRO A 145 -3.80 -5.76 18.83
CA PRO A 145 -2.84 -4.70 19.16
C PRO A 145 -2.55 -3.80 17.96
N SER A 146 -2.31 -2.49 18.21
CA SER A 146 -2.00 -1.55 17.14
C SER A 146 -0.75 -2.02 16.39
N THR A 147 -0.77 -1.90 15.07
CA THR A 147 0.35 -2.32 14.22
C THR A 147 0.55 -1.25 13.16
N LEU A 148 1.60 -0.45 13.34
CA LEU A 148 1.97 0.65 12.45
C LEU A 148 3.17 0.24 11.62
N CYS A 149 3.26 0.74 10.38
CA CYS A 149 4.35 0.44 9.46
C CYS A 149 5.21 1.69 9.22
N PHE A 150 6.50 1.48 9.10
CA PHE A 150 7.48 2.53 8.83
C PHE A 150 8.45 2.04 7.75
N SER A 151 8.85 2.94 6.86
CA SER A 151 9.89 2.67 5.85
C SER A 151 11.29 2.64 6.46
N SER A 152 11.46 3.25 7.64
CA SER A 152 12.72 3.40 8.35
C SER A 152 12.63 2.80 9.75
N LEU A 153 13.61 1.96 10.11
CA LEU A 153 13.77 1.47 11.48
C LEU A 153 14.01 2.62 12.46
N GLN A 154 14.76 3.64 12.06
CA GLN A 154 15.04 4.79 12.90
C GLN A 154 13.76 5.56 13.25
N ASP A 155 12.91 5.81 12.26
CA ASP A 155 11.62 6.49 12.47
C ASP A 155 10.70 5.67 13.40
N ALA A 156 10.65 4.35 13.21
CA ALA A 156 9.90 3.45 14.10
C ALA A 156 10.40 3.51 15.54
N GLN A 157 11.73 3.50 15.75
CA GLN A 157 12.35 3.59 17.07
C GLN A 157 12.12 4.96 17.72
N ASP A 158 12.20 6.05 16.96
CA ASP A 158 11.94 7.38 17.49
C ASP A 158 10.46 7.54 17.86
N PHE A 159 9.56 6.99 17.06
CA PHE A 159 8.15 6.94 17.39
C PHE A 159 7.87 6.07 18.64
N GLN A 160 8.53 4.93 18.75
CA GLN A 160 8.45 4.01 19.90
C GLN A 160 8.80 4.71 21.23
N LYS A 161 9.81 5.58 21.26
CA LYS A 161 10.22 6.33 22.47
C LYS A 161 9.07 7.16 23.05
N GLY A 162 8.23 7.74 22.19
CA GLY A 162 7.10 8.55 22.60
C GLY A 162 5.81 7.77 22.89
N PHE A 163 5.57 6.69 22.13
CA PHE A 163 4.27 6.01 22.10
C PHE A 163 4.32 4.54 22.55
N GLY A 164 5.48 4.00 22.87
CA GLY A 164 5.65 2.62 23.30
C GLY A 164 5.48 1.62 22.15
N GLY A 165 5.33 0.34 22.50
CA GLY A 165 5.29 -0.76 21.54
C GLY A 165 6.67 -1.40 21.34
N GLU A 166 6.74 -2.34 20.40
CA GLU A 166 7.96 -3.07 20.06
C GLU A 166 8.13 -3.12 18.54
N CYS A 167 9.36 -2.87 18.06
CA CYS A 167 9.67 -2.88 16.64
C CYS A 167 10.05 -4.29 16.17
N TYR A 168 9.54 -4.67 15.00
CA TYR A 168 9.75 -5.98 14.38
C TYR A 168 9.93 -5.84 12.85
N ASP A 169 10.55 -6.82 12.23
CA ASP A 169 10.35 -7.13 10.82
C ASP A 169 8.99 -7.82 10.61
N MET A 170 8.64 -8.17 9.39
CA MET A 170 7.35 -8.81 9.09
C MET A 170 7.19 -10.15 9.84
N GLN A 171 8.22 -11.00 9.88
CA GLN A 171 8.15 -12.31 10.52
C GLN A 171 8.03 -12.20 12.03
N GLY A 172 8.78 -11.29 12.64
CA GLY A 172 8.67 -10.97 14.05
C GLY A 172 7.29 -10.42 14.44
N ALA A 173 6.72 -9.54 13.61
CA ALA A 173 5.38 -9.02 13.81
C ALA A 173 4.30 -10.11 13.71
N ILE A 174 4.41 -11.02 12.74
CA ILE A 174 3.53 -12.19 12.61
C ILE A 174 3.65 -13.07 13.86
N GLY A 175 4.87 -13.39 14.29
CA GLY A 175 5.11 -14.18 15.50
C GLY A 175 4.49 -13.53 16.74
N ARG A 176 4.66 -12.21 16.88
CA ARG A 176 4.13 -11.45 18.03
C ARG A 176 2.61 -11.38 18.04
N LEU A 177 1.97 -11.33 16.87
CA LEU A 177 0.52 -11.15 16.74
C LEU A 177 -0.27 -12.47 16.77
N TYR A 178 0.25 -13.53 16.16
CA TYR A 178 -0.57 -14.73 15.84
C TYR A 178 0.01 -16.05 16.31
N GLN A 179 1.25 -16.10 16.79
CA GLN A 179 1.78 -17.34 17.39
C GLN A 179 1.46 -17.35 18.90
N PRO A 180 0.88 -18.44 19.42
CA PRO A 180 0.68 -18.57 20.86
C PRO A 180 2.06 -18.60 21.57
N ARG A 181 2.15 -17.88 22.67
CA ARG A 181 3.29 -17.95 23.59
C ARG A 181 3.26 -19.29 24.32
#